data_8143e96ea60b08bef36917eb0a40b714
#
_entry.id   8143e96ea60b08bef36917eb0a40b714
#
_cell.length_a   1.000
_cell.length_b   1.000
_cell.length_c   1.000
_cell.angle_alpha   90.00
_cell.angle_beta   90.00
_cell.angle_gamma   90.00
#
_symmetry.space_group_name_H-M   'P 1'
#
loop_
_entity.id
_entity.type
_entity.pdbx_description
1 polymer ?
#
loop_
_entity_poly.entity_id
_entity_poly.type
_entity_poly.pdbx_seq_one_letter_code
_entity_poly.pdbx_strand_id
1 'polypeptide(L)'
;MTGNFSAEEHFRRGHAEFDAGRLAESLKHFATAHRIDPLSPRYRSYYGLCLGLVDRRFDKALELCRSAAKEEFFNPALYHNLARVHLGFGFKTEAIRYLRRGLMIDPECSAIADELEQLGLREKPVLGFLRRQNPLNRWFGRLRSRLRNEHVVKLAS
;
A
#
# COMPACT_ATOMS: atom_id res chain seq x y z
N MET A 1 10.44 10.85 -33.03
CA MET A 1 10.88 11.64 -31.87
C MET A 1 10.56 10.84 -30.61
N THR A 2 11.47 10.03 -30.16
CA THR A 2 11.34 9.34 -28.86
C THR A 2 11.65 10.37 -27.78
N GLY A 3 10.60 11.04 -27.29
CA GLY A 3 10.73 11.98 -26.18
C GLY A 3 11.37 11.28 -24.99
N ASN A 4 12.50 11.82 -24.53
CA ASN A 4 13.19 11.32 -23.34
C ASN A 4 12.37 11.76 -22.11
N PHE A 5 11.35 10.94 -21.76
CA PHE A 5 10.48 11.24 -20.61
C PHE A 5 11.28 11.18 -19.32
N SER A 6 10.95 12.06 -18.37
CA SER A 6 11.53 12.03 -17.02
C SER A 6 11.11 10.79 -16.24
N ALA A 7 11.81 10.49 -15.14
CA ALA A 7 11.42 9.41 -14.23
C ALA A 7 9.97 9.59 -13.73
N GLU A 8 9.59 10.82 -13.37
CA GLU A 8 8.23 11.13 -12.92
C GLU A 8 7.17 10.91 -14.02
N GLU A 9 7.47 11.26 -15.27
CA GLU A 9 6.56 11.00 -16.38
C GLU A 9 6.37 9.49 -16.63
N HIS A 10 7.45 8.71 -16.57
CA HIS A 10 7.34 7.25 -16.62
C HIS A 10 6.56 6.70 -15.43
N PHE A 11 6.79 7.21 -14.23
CA PHE A 11 6.05 6.80 -13.05
C PHE A 11 4.55 7.08 -13.18
N ARG A 12 4.17 8.28 -13.63
CA ARG A 12 2.77 8.66 -13.86
C ARG A 12 2.10 7.76 -14.91
N ARG A 13 2.80 7.45 -16.01
CA ARG A 13 2.30 6.50 -17.03
C ARG A 13 2.17 5.09 -16.46
N GLY A 14 3.15 4.66 -15.68
CA GLY A 14 3.09 3.38 -14.98
C GLY A 14 1.84 3.24 -14.12
N HIS A 15 1.46 4.30 -13.40
CA HIS A 15 0.22 4.32 -12.63
C HIS A 15 -1.03 4.23 -13.52
N ALA A 16 -1.10 5.01 -14.58
CA ALA A 16 -2.24 4.96 -15.50
C ALA A 16 -2.44 3.56 -16.12
N GLU A 17 -1.33 2.89 -16.49
CA GLU A 17 -1.37 1.51 -16.97
C GLU A 17 -1.77 0.52 -15.88
N PHE A 18 -1.31 0.74 -14.65
CA PHE A 18 -1.62 -0.08 -13.49
C PHE A 18 -3.12 -0.03 -13.15
N ASP A 19 -3.68 1.18 -13.09
CA ASP A 19 -5.10 1.41 -12.81
C ASP A 19 -6.01 0.87 -13.93
N ALA A 20 -5.49 0.85 -15.16
CA ALA A 20 -6.16 0.23 -16.30
C ALA A 20 -6.01 -1.31 -16.36
N GLY A 21 -5.32 -1.92 -15.38
CA GLY A 21 -5.08 -3.38 -15.33
C GLY A 21 -4.02 -3.88 -16.31
N ARG A 22 -3.33 -3.00 -17.05
CA ARG A 22 -2.28 -3.36 -18.01
C ARG A 22 -0.93 -3.50 -17.31
N LEU A 23 -0.82 -4.53 -16.46
CA LEU A 23 0.32 -4.71 -15.55
C LEU A 23 1.67 -4.86 -16.26
N ALA A 24 1.71 -5.49 -17.44
CA ALA A 24 2.95 -5.65 -18.20
C ALA A 24 3.50 -4.30 -18.71
N GLU A 25 2.63 -3.42 -19.18
CA GLU A 25 3.02 -2.07 -19.61
C GLU A 25 3.40 -1.19 -18.41
N SER A 26 2.64 -1.30 -17.33
CA SER A 26 2.96 -0.66 -16.05
C SER A 26 4.36 -1.04 -15.56
N LEU A 27 4.71 -2.33 -15.61
CA LEU A 27 6.04 -2.83 -15.24
C LEU A 27 7.15 -2.16 -16.05
N LYS A 28 6.98 -2.01 -17.37
CA LYS A 28 7.97 -1.35 -18.24
C LYS A 28 8.21 0.11 -17.82
N HIS A 29 7.13 0.81 -17.53
CA HIS A 29 7.18 2.20 -17.11
C HIS A 29 7.83 2.35 -15.73
N PHE A 30 7.43 1.57 -14.73
CA PHE A 30 8.03 1.62 -13.40
C PHE A 30 9.50 1.17 -13.41
N ALA A 31 9.86 0.16 -14.21
CA ALA A 31 11.25 -0.24 -14.39
C ALA A 31 12.09 0.89 -14.97
N THR A 32 11.54 1.64 -15.93
CA THR A 32 12.25 2.79 -16.52
C THR A 32 12.40 3.93 -15.54
N ALA A 33 11.33 4.27 -14.78
CA ALA A 33 11.39 5.29 -13.73
C ALA A 33 12.46 4.94 -12.69
N HIS A 34 12.47 3.69 -12.19
CA HIS A 34 13.49 3.22 -11.25
C HIS A 34 14.90 3.20 -11.83
N ARG A 35 15.07 2.90 -13.13
CA ARG A 35 16.39 2.95 -13.80
C ARG A 35 16.92 4.38 -13.93
N ILE A 36 16.06 5.36 -14.14
CA ILE A 36 16.44 6.79 -14.24
C ILE A 36 16.79 7.33 -12.85
N ASP A 37 15.99 7.02 -11.84
CA ASP A 37 16.21 7.40 -10.45
C ASP A 37 16.08 6.20 -9.52
N PRO A 38 17.18 5.45 -9.30
CA PRO A 38 17.17 4.24 -8.46
C PRO A 38 17.10 4.56 -6.96
N LEU A 39 17.35 5.81 -6.57
CA LEU A 39 17.32 6.21 -5.16
C LEU A 39 15.90 6.48 -4.67
N SER A 40 14.95 6.76 -5.55
CA SER A 40 13.56 7.00 -5.17
C SER A 40 12.91 5.73 -4.58
N PRO A 41 12.53 5.72 -3.29
CA PRO A 41 11.84 4.60 -2.66
C PRO A 41 10.49 4.31 -3.32
N ARG A 42 9.81 5.38 -3.76
CA ARG A 42 8.53 5.29 -4.46
C ARG A 42 8.65 4.51 -5.76
N TYR A 43 9.59 4.84 -6.64
CA TYR A 43 9.79 4.14 -7.91
C TYR A 43 10.22 2.70 -7.70
N ARG A 44 11.12 2.47 -6.75
CA ARG A 44 11.60 1.14 -6.37
C ARG A 44 10.47 0.24 -5.88
N SER A 45 9.57 0.76 -5.04
CA SER A 45 8.44 0.01 -4.50
C SER A 45 7.44 -0.40 -5.57
N TYR A 46 7.04 0.51 -6.46
CA TYR A 46 6.09 0.21 -7.54
C TYR A 46 6.69 -0.72 -8.60
N TYR A 47 7.97 -0.56 -8.90
CA TYR A 47 8.69 -1.52 -9.74
C TYR A 47 8.70 -2.92 -9.09
N GLY A 48 9.01 -3.01 -7.80
CA GLY A 48 8.98 -4.27 -7.05
C GLY A 48 7.59 -4.91 -7.05
N LEU A 49 6.53 -4.13 -6.81
CA LEU A 49 5.15 -4.61 -6.88
C LEU A 49 4.84 -5.25 -8.24
N CYS A 50 5.05 -4.53 -9.34
CA CYS A 50 4.75 -5.04 -10.67
C CYS A 50 5.63 -6.23 -11.06
N LEU A 51 6.92 -6.23 -10.68
CA LEU A 51 7.83 -7.36 -10.87
C LEU A 51 7.31 -8.65 -10.21
N GLY A 52 6.74 -8.52 -9.00
CA GLY A 52 6.12 -9.64 -8.29
C GLY A 52 4.83 -10.11 -8.95
N LEU A 53 3.98 -9.20 -9.40
CA LEU A 53 2.69 -9.54 -9.99
C LEU A 53 2.80 -10.11 -11.41
N VAL A 54 3.71 -9.58 -12.24
CA VAL A 54 3.87 -9.94 -13.66
C VAL A 54 4.87 -11.10 -13.82
N ASP A 55 6.10 -10.89 -13.36
CA ASP A 55 7.21 -11.84 -13.57
C ASP A 55 7.30 -12.91 -12.47
N ARG A 56 6.44 -12.84 -11.47
CA ARG A 56 6.38 -13.80 -10.36
C ARG A 56 7.68 -13.94 -9.57
N ARG A 57 8.52 -12.90 -9.55
CA ARG A 57 9.81 -12.87 -8.85
C ARG A 57 9.66 -12.40 -7.41
N PHE A 58 9.13 -13.27 -6.55
CA PHE A 58 8.76 -12.93 -5.17
C PHE A 58 9.91 -12.32 -4.37
N ASP A 59 11.05 -12.99 -4.30
CA ASP A 59 12.17 -12.55 -3.44
C ASP A 59 12.68 -11.17 -3.84
N LYS A 60 12.80 -10.92 -5.15
CA LYS A 60 13.25 -9.63 -5.66
C LYS A 60 12.21 -8.54 -5.45
N ALA A 61 10.93 -8.85 -5.68
CA ALA A 61 9.82 -7.94 -5.42
C ALA A 61 9.79 -7.53 -3.94
N LEU A 62 9.93 -8.52 -3.06
CA LEU A 62 9.93 -8.32 -1.62
C LEU A 62 11.13 -7.50 -1.13
N GLU A 63 12.33 -7.77 -1.66
CA GLU A 63 13.55 -6.99 -1.38
C GLU A 63 13.35 -5.51 -1.73
N LEU A 64 12.87 -5.22 -2.96
CA LEU A 64 12.66 -3.88 -3.46
C LEU A 64 11.61 -3.12 -2.62
N CYS A 65 10.46 -3.74 -2.34
CA CYS A 65 9.40 -3.13 -1.56
C CYS A 65 9.81 -2.93 -0.08
N ARG A 66 10.53 -3.89 0.52
CA ARG A 66 11.01 -3.78 1.91
C ARG A 66 12.06 -2.69 2.06
N SER A 67 13.02 -2.60 1.15
CA SER A 67 14.05 -1.56 1.20
C SER A 67 13.41 -0.17 1.07
N ALA A 68 12.43 0.00 0.20
CA ALA A 68 11.68 1.24 0.05
C ALA A 68 10.92 1.62 1.34
N ALA A 69 10.16 0.68 1.91
CA ALA A 69 9.39 0.90 3.13
C ALA A 69 10.28 1.12 4.38
N LYS A 70 11.51 0.63 4.37
CA LYS A 70 12.49 0.88 5.44
C LYS A 70 13.04 2.31 5.35
N GLU A 71 13.22 2.82 4.16
CA GLU A 71 13.77 4.15 3.89
C GLU A 71 12.72 5.25 4.14
N GLU A 72 11.49 5.08 3.61
CA GLU A 72 10.35 5.97 3.86
C GLU A 72 9.31 5.26 4.76
N PHE A 73 9.64 5.04 6.02
CA PHE A 73 8.81 4.28 6.96
C PHE A 73 7.48 4.95 7.33
N PHE A 74 7.29 6.21 6.96
CA PHE A 74 6.06 6.99 7.19
C PHE A 74 5.13 7.05 5.96
N ASN A 75 5.46 6.39 4.87
CA ASN A 75 4.68 6.40 3.63
C ASN A 75 3.76 5.16 3.56
N PRO A 76 2.42 5.30 3.73
CA PRO A 76 1.48 4.18 3.76
C PRO A 76 1.42 3.41 2.44
N ALA A 77 1.64 4.09 1.29
CA ALA A 77 1.60 3.45 -0.02
C ALA A 77 2.68 2.36 -0.17
N LEU A 78 3.84 2.51 0.47
CA LEU A 78 4.91 1.52 0.41
C LEU A 78 4.53 0.23 1.17
N TYR A 79 3.83 0.35 2.29
CA TYR A 79 3.28 -0.78 3.02
C TYR A 79 2.13 -1.44 2.27
N HIS A 80 1.32 -0.66 1.57
CA HIS A 80 0.28 -1.17 0.69
C HIS A 80 0.87 -2.03 -0.43
N ASN A 81 1.89 -1.52 -1.13
CA ASN A 81 2.58 -2.27 -2.18
C ASN A 81 3.21 -3.57 -1.64
N LEU A 82 3.84 -3.51 -0.47
CA LEU A 82 4.42 -4.67 0.18
C LEU A 82 3.35 -5.73 0.53
N ALA A 83 2.18 -5.29 1.01
CA ALA A 83 1.04 -6.17 1.27
C ALA A 83 0.53 -6.83 -0.02
N ARG A 84 0.42 -6.07 -1.11
CA ARG A 84 -0.04 -6.59 -2.42
C ARG A 84 0.94 -7.61 -3.02
N VAL A 85 2.25 -7.42 -2.83
CA VAL A 85 3.23 -8.47 -3.18
C VAL A 85 2.93 -9.74 -2.41
N HIS A 86 2.75 -9.68 -1.09
CA HIS A 86 2.41 -10.85 -0.28
C HIS A 86 1.09 -11.51 -0.72
N LEU A 87 0.05 -10.72 -1.01
CA LEU A 87 -1.25 -11.23 -1.49
C LEU A 87 -1.11 -11.96 -2.83
N GLY A 88 -0.33 -11.42 -3.75
CA GLY A 88 -0.07 -12.03 -5.05
C GLY A 88 0.56 -13.43 -4.98
N PHE A 89 1.16 -13.78 -3.84
CA PHE A 89 1.76 -15.09 -3.57
C PHE A 89 1.02 -15.90 -2.48
N GLY A 90 -0.16 -15.45 -2.06
CA GLY A 90 -1.00 -16.17 -1.10
C GLY A 90 -0.63 -15.98 0.38
N PHE A 91 0.31 -15.13 0.70
CA PHE A 91 0.74 -14.85 2.09
C PHE A 91 -0.19 -13.83 2.77
N LYS A 92 -1.44 -14.25 3.00
CA LYS A 92 -2.50 -13.38 3.53
C LYS A 92 -2.17 -12.79 4.90
N THR A 93 -1.58 -13.57 5.79
CA THR A 93 -1.25 -13.14 7.16
C THR A 93 -0.24 -11.99 7.16
N GLU A 94 0.81 -12.11 6.37
CA GLU A 94 1.84 -11.10 6.20
C GLU A 94 1.28 -9.83 5.57
N ALA A 95 0.46 -9.98 4.53
CA ALA A 95 -0.21 -8.87 3.88
C ALA A 95 -1.06 -8.05 4.87
N ILE A 96 -1.87 -8.71 5.70
CA ILE A 96 -2.67 -8.06 6.72
C ILE A 96 -1.82 -7.25 7.69
N ARG A 97 -0.65 -7.77 8.10
CA ARG A 97 0.26 -7.04 8.98
C ARG A 97 0.75 -5.74 8.34
N TYR A 98 1.10 -5.77 7.06
CA TYR A 98 1.56 -4.58 6.34
C TYR A 98 0.42 -3.59 6.08
N LEU A 99 -0.77 -4.05 5.71
CA LEU A 99 -1.95 -3.19 5.56
C LEU A 99 -2.29 -2.47 6.88
N ARG A 100 -2.28 -3.19 8.00
CA ARG A 100 -2.50 -2.58 9.32
C ARG A 100 -1.44 -1.55 9.65
N ARG A 101 -0.17 -1.82 9.31
CA ARG A 101 0.91 -0.85 9.50
C ARG A 101 0.70 0.42 8.64
N GLY A 102 0.25 0.29 7.42
CA GLY A 102 -0.13 1.42 6.58
C GLY A 102 -1.23 2.28 7.22
N LEU A 103 -2.29 1.65 7.78
CA LEU A 103 -3.35 2.38 8.49
C LEU A 103 -2.91 2.98 9.83
N MET A 104 -1.85 2.47 10.45
CA MET A 104 -1.27 3.14 11.63
C MET A 104 -0.60 4.45 11.26
N ILE A 105 -0.06 4.55 10.04
CA ILE A 105 0.58 5.77 9.52
C ILE A 105 -0.48 6.74 9.03
N ASP A 106 -1.41 6.27 8.19
CA ASP A 106 -2.53 7.05 7.67
C ASP A 106 -3.84 6.29 7.86
N PRO A 107 -4.61 6.59 8.93
CA PRO A 107 -5.88 5.94 9.21
C PRO A 107 -6.99 6.25 8.20
N GLU A 108 -6.83 7.30 7.41
CA GLU A 108 -7.81 7.74 6.40
C GLU A 108 -7.50 7.15 5.00
N CYS A 109 -6.43 6.34 4.86
CA CYS A 109 -6.07 5.72 3.59
C CYS A 109 -7.14 4.71 3.15
N SER A 110 -8.06 5.16 2.31
CA SER A 110 -9.19 4.35 1.82
C SER A 110 -8.73 3.11 1.06
N ALA A 111 -7.69 3.22 0.24
CA ALA A 111 -7.17 2.11 -0.57
C ALA A 111 -6.74 0.90 0.30
N ILE A 112 -6.11 1.16 1.45
CA ILE A 112 -5.71 0.12 2.39
C ILE A 112 -6.92 -0.42 3.16
N ALA A 113 -7.84 0.46 3.56
CA ALA A 113 -9.06 0.08 4.28
C ALA A 113 -9.95 -0.82 3.41
N ASP A 114 -10.13 -0.47 2.14
CA ASP A 114 -10.91 -1.23 1.17
C ASP A 114 -10.30 -2.62 0.93
N GLU A 115 -8.98 -2.73 0.83
CA GLU A 115 -8.30 -4.01 0.66
C GLU A 115 -8.43 -4.91 1.89
N LEU A 116 -8.33 -4.37 3.10
CA LEU A 116 -8.63 -5.11 4.33
C LEU A 116 -10.09 -5.57 4.39
N GLU A 117 -11.03 -4.76 3.91
CA GLU A 117 -12.43 -5.14 3.83
C GLU A 117 -12.65 -6.29 2.84
N GLN A 118 -12.03 -6.25 1.67
CA GLN A 118 -12.08 -7.33 0.67
C GLN A 118 -11.50 -8.64 1.21
N LEU A 119 -10.49 -8.57 2.08
CA LEU A 119 -9.93 -9.73 2.75
C LEU A 119 -10.83 -10.30 3.88
N GLY A 120 -12.01 -9.71 4.11
CA GLY A 120 -12.95 -10.11 5.14
C GLY A 120 -12.58 -9.68 6.55
N LEU A 121 -11.62 -8.77 6.70
CA LEU A 121 -11.11 -8.29 7.97
C LEU A 121 -11.68 -6.92 8.31
N ARG A 122 -12.97 -6.84 8.41
CA ARG A 122 -13.63 -5.67 8.99
C ARG A 122 -13.34 -5.62 10.50
N GLU A 123 -13.01 -4.45 11.01
CA GLU A 123 -13.02 -4.24 12.46
C GLU A 123 -14.42 -4.57 13.01
N LYS A 124 -14.45 -5.32 14.11
CA LYS A 124 -15.72 -5.62 14.79
C LYS A 124 -16.40 -4.31 15.16
N PRO A 125 -17.72 -4.18 14.99
CA PRO A 125 -18.45 -2.98 15.43
C PRO A 125 -18.16 -2.70 16.90
N VAL A 126 -17.96 -1.43 17.25
CA VAL A 126 -17.68 -1.02 18.64
C VAL A 126 -18.83 -1.42 19.57
N LEU A 127 -20.05 -1.36 19.04
CA LEU A 127 -21.26 -1.78 19.74
C LEU A 127 -21.79 -3.04 19.03
N GLY A 128 -21.50 -4.22 19.57
CA GLY A 128 -21.82 -5.51 18.98
C GLY A 128 -23.34 -5.82 18.84
N PHE A 129 -24.19 -5.10 19.59
CA PHE A 129 -25.64 -5.22 19.53
C PHE A 129 -26.31 -4.31 18.50
N LEU A 130 -25.57 -3.36 17.90
CA LEU A 130 -26.09 -2.47 16.86
C LEU A 130 -25.62 -2.94 15.49
N ARG A 131 -26.52 -2.88 14.49
CA ARG A 131 -26.14 -3.14 13.09
C ARG A 131 -24.99 -2.22 12.66
N ARG A 132 -24.04 -2.74 11.88
CA ARG A 132 -22.84 -2.01 11.40
C ARG A 132 -23.17 -0.68 10.70
N GLN A 133 -24.29 -0.63 9.98
CA GLN A 133 -24.75 0.58 9.26
C GLN A 133 -25.31 1.67 10.18
N ASN A 134 -25.45 1.40 11.49
CA ASN A 134 -25.94 2.37 12.42
C ASN A 134 -24.95 3.54 12.54
N PRO A 135 -25.40 4.81 12.41
CA PRO A 135 -24.54 5.98 12.48
C PRO A 135 -23.75 6.07 13.79
N LEU A 136 -24.28 5.54 14.89
CA LEU A 136 -23.57 5.48 16.18
C LEU A 136 -22.33 4.58 16.10
N ASN A 137 -22.40 3.41 15.47
CA ASN A 137 -21.22 2.54 15.30
C ASN A 137 -20.15 3.19 14.41
N ARG A 138 -20.57 3.95 13.40
CA ARG A 138 -19.64 4.73 12.56
C ARG A 138 -18.98 5.86 13.33
N TRP A 139 -19.74 6.55 14.17
CA TRP A 139 -19.23 7.65 14.98
C TRP A 139 -18.27 7.15 16.08
N PHE A 140 -18.64 6.11 16.83
CA PHE A 140 -17.77 5.47 17.82
C PHE A 140 -16.53 4.81 17.21
N GLY A 141 -16.62 4.24 16.02
CA GLY A 141 -15.48 3.72 15.27
C GLY A 141 -14.43 4.79 14.97
N ARG A 142 -14.89 5.98 14.52
CA ARG A 142 -14.02 7.14 14.27
C ARG A 142 -13.42 7.70 15.57
N LEU A 143 -14.18 7.76 16.64
CA LEU A 143 -13.70 8.23 17.95
C LEU A 143 -12.62 7.29 18.50
N ARG A 144 -12.83 5.97 18.40
CA ARG A 144 -11.88 4.95 18.83
C ARG A 144 -10.56 5.01 18.04
N SER A 145 -10.62 5.24 16.73
CA SER A 145 -9.43 5.40 15.90
C SER A 145 -8.61 6.65 16.29
N ARG A 146 -9.29 7.76 16.58
CA ARG A 146 -8.65 9.01 17.06
C ARG A 146 -7.94 8.83 18.40
N LEU A 147 -8.63 8.25 19.39
CA LEU A 147 -8.07 8.01 20.73
C LEU A 147 -6.86 7.05 20.70
N ARG A 148 -6.90 6.04 19.82
CA ARG A 148 -5.78 5.12 19.64
C ARG A 148 -4.54 5.83 19.08
N ASN A 149 -4.74 6.77 18.14
CA ASN A 149 -3.65 7.55 17.56
C ASN A 149 -3.01 8.51 18.58
N GLU A 150 -3.79 9.15 19.47
CA GLU A 150 -3.26 10.02 20.52
C GLU A 150 -2.37 9.26 21.51
N HIS A 151 -2.70 8.00 21.81
CA HIS A 151 -1.87 7.16 22.67
C HIS A 151 -0.54 6.76 22.02
N VAL A 152 -0.52 6.51 20.71
CA VAL A 152 0.71 6.16 19.97
C VAL A 152 1.64 7.37 19.88
N VAL A 153 1.11 8.58 19.68
CA VAL A 153 1.92 9.81 19.63
C VAL A 153 2.53 10.14 20.99
N LYS A 154 1.81 9.89 22.11
CA LYS A 154 2.32 10.12 23.47
C LYS A 154 3.38 9.14 23.93
N LEU A 155 3.50 7.96 23.30
CA LEU A 155 4.54 6.97 23.62
C LEU A 155 5.81 7.15 22.77
N ALA A 156 5.75 8.03 21.76
CA ALA A 156 6.86 8.34 20.86
C ALA A 156 7.53 9.70 21.14
N SER A 157 7.03 10.44 22.13
CA SER A 157 7.63 11.68 22.68
C SER A 157 8.31 11.42 24.02
#